data_cdef7ed4e23c983d0e8ec6a2809edc46
#
_entry.id   cdef7ed4e23c983d0e8ec6a2809edc46
#
_cell.length_a   1.000
_cell.length_b   1.000
_cell.length_c   1.000
_cell.angle_alpha   90.00
_cell.angle_beta   90.00
_cell.angle_gamma   90.00
#
_symmetry.space_group_name_H-M   'P 1'
#
loop_
_entity.id
_entity.type
_entity.pdbx_description
1 polymer ?
#
loop_
_entity_poly.entity_id
_entity_poly.type
_entity_poly.pdbx_seq_one_letter_code
_entity_poly.pdbx_strand_id
1 'polypeptide(L)'
;MKVAWARRDCIPETMAEGDNRSTNLLAAETASLEEQLQGWGEVMLMADKVLRWERAWFPPAIMGVVSLVFLIIYYLDPSVLSGVSCFVMFLCLADYLVPILAPRIFGSNKWTTEQQQRFHEICSNLVKTRRRAVGWWKRLFTLKEEKPKMYFMTMIVSLAAVAWVGQQVHNLLLTYLIVTSLLLLPGLNQHGIISKYIGMAKREINKLLKQKEKKNE
;
A
#
# COMPACT_ATOMS: atom_id res chain seq x y z
N MET A 1 6.23 -23.35 57.62
CA MET A 1 6.62 -21.92 57.64
C MET A 1 7.75 -21.73 56.67
N LYS A 2 7.64 -20.77 55.70
CA LYS A 2 8.64 -20.35 54.73
C LYS A 2 8.75 -21.28 53.50
N VAL A 3 8.69 -20.86 52.22
CA VAL A 3 8.87 -19.53 51.62
C VAL A 3 8.18 -19.58 50.28
N ALA A 4 7.21 -18.76 50.03
CA ALA A 4 6.60 -18.51 48.72
C ALA A 4 7.11 -17.15 48.21
N TRP A 5 8.34 -17.09 47.76
CA TRP A 5 8.91 -15.91 47.12
C TRP A 5 9.95 -16.34 46.08
N ALA A 6 9.56 -16.55 44.85
CA ALA A 6 10.40 -16.43 43.68
C ALA A 6 9.70 -17.03 42.43
N ARG A 7 8.66 -16.40 41.97
CA ARG A 7 8.18 -16.64 40.62
C ARG A 7 7.49 -15.39 40.05
N ARG A 8 8.23 -14.32 40.04
CA ARG A 8 7.98 -13.15 39.19
C ARG A 8 9.36 -12.75 38.69
N ASP A 9 9.53 -12.65 37.40
CA ASP A 9 10.67 -12.16 36.64
C ASP A 9 11.41 -13.23 35.81
N CYS A 10 10.61 -13.98 35.04
CA CYS A 10 11.10 -14.51 33.77
C CYS A 10 10.17 -14.01 32.67
N ILE A 11 10.17 -12.69 32.46
CA ILE A 11 9.80 -12.13 31.16
C ILE A 11 10.95 -12.52 30.24
N PRO A 12 10.72 -13.26 29.15
CA PRO A 12 11.81 -13.73 28.32
C PRO A 12 12.49 -12.53 27.67
N GLU A 13 13.71 -12.22 28.11
CA GLU A 13 14.62 -11.24 27.50
C GLU A 13 14.75 -11.43 25.99
N THR A 14 14.55 -12.64 25.51
CA THR A 14 14.56 -13.02 24.09
C THR A 14 13.45 -12.35 23.26
N MET A 15 12.29 -12.02 23.85
CA MET A 15 11.23 -11.28 23.11
C MET A 15 11.54 -9.80 23.02
N ALA A 16 12.08 -9.19 24.08
CA ALA A 16 12.47 -7.77 24.09
C ALA A 16 13.68 -7.53 23.17
N GLU A 17 14.61 -8.45 23.12
CA GLU A 17 15.81 -8.37 22.26
C GLU A 17 15.45 -8.57 20.78
N GLY A 18 14.52 -9.46 20.47
CA GLY A 18 13.98 -9.65 19.12
C GLY A 18 13.22 -8.42 18.59
N ASP A 19 12.48 -7.75 19.46
CA ASP A 19 11.72 -6.54 19.13
C ASP A 19 12.64 -5.34 18.91
N ASN A 20 13.65 -5.16 19.74
CA ASN A 20 14.69 -4.14 19.58
C ASN A 20 15.49 -4.34 18.30
N ARG A 21 15.83 -5.58 17.94
CA ARG A 21 16.54 -5.89 16.69
C ARG A 21 15.69 -5.60 15.47
N SER A 22 14.41 -5.90 15.52
CA SER A 22 13.47 -5.62 14.44
C SER A 22 13.22 -4.12 14.24
N THR A 23 13.16 -3.35 15.32
CA THR A 23 13.02 -1.89 15.27
C THR A 23 14.28 -1.21 14.76
N ASN A 24 15.47 -1.66 15.17
CA ASN A 24 16.74 -1.14 14.68
C ASN A 24 16.95 -1.42 13.18
N LEU A 25 16.58 -2.62 12.71
CA LEU A 25 16.60 -2.94 11.29
C LEU A 25 15.61 -2.10 10.48
N LEU A 26 14.44 -1.82 11.06
CA LEU A 26 13.44 -0.95 10.41
C LEU A 26 13.94 0.49 10.31
N ALA A 27 14.59 0.99 11.37
CA ALA A 27 15.19 2.32 11.38
C ALA A 27 16.32 2.45 10.35
N ALA A 28 17.20 1.44 10.26
CA ALA A 28 18.28 1.42 9.28
C ALA A 28 17.77 1.36 7.83
N GLU A 29 16.75 0.52 7.54
CA GLU A 29 16.12 0.47 6.22
C GLU A 29 15.41 1.79 5.87
N THR A 30 14.79 2.44 6.86
CA THR A 30 14.14 3.74 6.66
C THR A 30 15.16 4.82 6.34
N ALA A 31 16.28 4.89 7.06
CA ALA A 31 17.35 5.84 6.80
C ALA A 31 17.99 5.66 5.42
N SER A 32 18.23 4.42 5.01
CA SER A 32 18.75 4.12 3.66
C SER A 32 17.76 4.54 2.56
N LEU A 33 16.46 4.35 2.79
CA LEU A 33 15.42 4.76 1.85
C LEU A 33 15.29 6.29 1.79
N GLU A 34 15.43 6.98 2.91
CA GLU A 34 15.44 8.45 2.97
C GLU A 34 16.58 9.04 2.15
N GLU A 35 17.78 8.49 2.27
CA GLU A 35 18.94 8.91 1.50
C GLU A 35 18.71 8.74 -0.01
N GLN A 36 18.18 7.58 -0.42
CA GLN A 36 17.89 7.30 -1.82
C GLN A 36 16.79 8.19 -2.40
N LEU A 37 15.78 8.53 -1.60
CA LEU A 37 14.62 9.30 -2.03
C LEU A 37 14.73 10.81 -1.73
N GLN A 38 15.86 11.27 -1.20
CA GLN A 38 16.04 12.68 -0.85
C GLN A 38 15.80 13.61 -2.04
N GLY A 39 16.23 13.22 -3.24
CA GLY A 39 15.98 13.98 -4.49
C GLY A 39 14.49 14.04 -4.88
N TRP A 40 13.69 13.09 -4.41
CA TRP A 40 12.25 13.02 -4.66
C TRP A 40 11.40 13.55 -3.49
N GLY A 41 12.03 13.98 -2.41
CA GLY A 41 11.36 14.31 -1.15
C GLY A 41 10.27 15.35 -1.30
N GLU A 42 10.49 16.41 -2.06
CA GLU A 42 9.51 17.48 -2.29
C GLU A 42 8.31 16.99 -3.09
N VAL A 43 8.55 16.14 -4.12
CA VAL A 43 7.50 15.56 -4.93
C VAL A 43 6.69 14.56 -4.10
N MET A 44 7.35 13.77 -3.24
CA MET A 44 6.68 12.84 -2.34
C MET A 44 5.80 13.55 -1.31
N LEU A 45 6.28 14.65 -0.74
CA LEU A 45 5.50 15.49 0.17
C LEU A 45 4.27 16.09 -0.52
N MET A 46 4.44 16.57 -1.76
CA MET A 46 3.32 17.09 -2.55
C MET A 46 2.32 15.98 -2.87
N ALA A 47 2.81 14.82 -3.32
CA ALA A 47 1.96 13.66 -3.60
C ALA A 47 1.20 13.20 -2.35
N ASP A 48 1.84 13.17 -1.18
CA ASP A 48 1.19 12.80 0.08
C ASP A 48 0.04 13.76 0.44
N LYS A 49 0.23 15.07 0.28
CA LYS A 49 -0.81 16.08 0.49
C LYS A 49 -2.02 15.86 -0.44
N VAL A 50 -1.76 15.55 -1.71
CA VAL A 50 -2.80 15.31 -2.70
C VAL A 50 -3.52 13.99 -2.41
N LEU A 51 -2.78 12.92 -2.10
CA LEU A 51 -3.35 11.60 -1.83
C LEU A 51 -4.11 11.53 -0.50
N ARG A 52 -3.75 12.33 0.50
CA ARG A 52 -4.46 12.41 1.78
C ARG A 52 -5.70 13.29 1.76
N TRP A 53 -5.99 13.92 0.62
CA TRP A 53 -7.13 14.82 0.45
C TRP A 53 -7.13 16.01 1.42
N GLU A 54 -6.00 16.65 1.57
CA GLU A 54 -5.87 17.81 2.46
C GLU A 54 -6.82 18.95 2.07
N ARG A 55 -7.23 18.98 0.78
CA ARG A 55 -8.29 19.87 0.27
C ARG A 55 -9.38 19.07 -0.43
N ALA A 56 -10.63 19.52 -0.27
CA ALA A 56 -11.82 18.86 -0.81
C ALA A 56 -11.85 18.70 -2.34
N TRP A 57 -11.07 19.51 -3.08
CA TRP A 57 -11.00 19.43 -4.54
C TRP A 57 -9.96 18.43 -5.07
N PHE A 58 -9.09 17.87 -4.22
CA PHE A 58 -8.07 16.90 -4.64
C PHE A 58 -8.65 15.59 -5.18
N PRO A 59 -9.68 14.96 -4.56
CA PRO A 59 -10.28 13.75 -5.11
C PRO A 59 -10.80 13.92 -6.54
N PRO A 60 -11.62 14.93 -6.87
CA PRO A 60 -12.07 15.13 -8.25
C PRO A 60 -10.92 15.49 -9.20
N ALA A 61 -9.88 16.19 -8.73
CA ALA A 61 -8.71 16.49 -9.54
C ALA A 61 -7.92 15.20 -9.89
N ILE A 62 -7.71 14.31 -8.93
CA ILE A 62 -7.06 13.01 -9.17
C ILE A 62 -7.86 12.21 -10.19
N MET A 63 -9.19 12.11 -9.99
CA MET A 63 -10.06 11.40 -10.93
C MET A 63 -10.03 12.02 -12.32
N GLY A 64 -10.02 13.34 -12.42
CA GLY A 64 -9.93 14.07 -13.68
C GLY A 64 -8.62 13.80 -14.42
N VAL A 65 -7.48 13.86 -13.73
CA VAL A 65 -6.16 13.59 -14.32
C VAL A 65 -6.04 12.14 -14.77
N VAL A 66 -6.45 11.19 -13.93
CA VAL A 66 -6.43 9.76 -14.27
C VAL A 66 -7.34 9.48 -15.46
N SER A 67 -8.55 10.03 -15.47
CA SER A 67 -9.50 9.86 -16.59
C SER A 67 -8.92 10.44 -17.89
N LEU A 68 -8.27 11.59 -17.82
CA LEU A 68 -7.66 12.23 -18.99
C LEU A 68 -6.50 11.38 -19.53
N VAL A 69 -5.65 10.84 -18.68
CA VAL A 69 -4.55 9.95 -19.07
C VAL A 69 -5.09 8.68 -19.74
N PHE A 70 -6.11 8.05 -19.15
CA PHE A 70 -6.72 6.86 -19.73
C PHE A 70 -7.46 7.13 -21.04
N LEU A 71 -8.07 8.33 -21.18
CA LEU A 71 -8.71 8.76 -22.40
C LEU A 71 -7.69 8.99 -23.52
N ILE A 72 -6.53 9.56 -23.21
CA ILE A 72 -5.41 9.67 -24.15
C ILE A 72 -4.90 8.29 -24.57
N ILE A 73 -4.71 7.37 -23.62
CA ILE A 73 -4.30 5.99 -23.91
C ILE A 73 -5.34 5.29 -24.81
N TYR A 74 -6.61 5.47 -24.53
CA TYR A 74 -7.69 4.92 -25.35
C TYR A 74 -7.70 5.47 -26.76
N TYR A 75 -7.44 6.77 -26.93
CA TYR A 75 -7.45 7.43 -28.24
C TYR A 75 -6.22 7.11 -29.09
N LEU A 76 -5.06 6.94 -28.45
CA LEU A 76 -3.82 6.57 -29.14
C LEU A 76 -3.76 5.09 -29.51
N ASP A 77 -4.53 4.24 -28.81
CA ASP A 77 -4.53 2.78 -28.95
C ASP A 77 -3.11 2.19 -29.13
N PRO A 78 -2.16 2.54 -28.23
CA PRO A 78 -0.79 2.10 -28.39
C PRO A 78 -0.72 0.58 -28.21
N SER A 79 0.08 -0.09 -29.05
CA SER A 79 0.39 -1.50 -28.80
C SER A 79 1.03 -1.64 -27.41
N VAL A 80 0.81 -2.77 -26.74
CA VAL A 80 1.33 -3.03 -25.38
C VAL A 80 2.83 -2.74 -25.31
N LEU A 81 3.58 -3.11 -26.34
CA LEU A 81 5.02 -2.86 -26.41
C LEU A 81 5.36 -1.36 -26.46
N SER A 82 4.64 -0.59 -27.28
CA SER A 82 4.80 0.86 -27.34
C SER A 82 4.43 1.53 -26.02
N GLY A 83 3.35 1.09 -25.39
CA GLY A 83 2.91 1.59 -24.09
C GLY A 83 3.95 1.37 -22.99
N VAL A 84 4.50 0.16 -22.91
CA VAL A 84 5.57 -0.18 -21.95
C VAL A 84 6.84 0.64 -22.22
N SER A 85 7.24 0.78 -23.48
CA SER A 85 8.43 1.56 -23.86
C SER A 85 8.27 3.04 -23.51
N CYS A 86 7.12 3.64 -23.80
CA CYS A 86 6.82 5.03 -23.43
C CYS A 86 6.80 5.21 -21.91
N PHE A 87 6.25 4.25 -21.17
CA PHE A 87 6.21 4.30 -19.73
C PHE A 87 7.61 4.24 -19.10
N VAL A 88 8.45 3.31 -19.56
CA VAL A 88 9.85 3.21 -19.11
C VAL A 88 10.63 4.48 -19.46
N MET A 89 10.47 5.01 -20.66
CA MET A 89 11.10 6.27 -21.07
C MET A 89 10.65 7.43 -20.20
N PHE A 90 9.36 7.52 -19.87
CA PHE A 90 8.83 8.52 -18.96
C PHE A 90 9.41 8.39 -17.55
N LEU A 91 9.55 7.17 -17.01
CA LEU A 91 10.16 6.92 -15.71
C LEU A 91 11.64 7.36 -15.69
N CYS A 92 12.41 7.00 -16.72
CA CYS A 92 13.82 7.41 -16.84
C CYS A 92 13.96 8.94 -16.93
N LEU A 93 13.06 9.59 -17.70
CA LEU A 93 13.05 11.03 -17.83
C LEU A 93 12.65 11.71 -16.52
N ALA A 94 11.66 11.19 -15.82
CA ALA A 94 11.25 11.69 -14.51
C ALA A 94 12.37 11.54 -13.47
N ASP A 95 13.04 10.40 -13.43
CA ASP A 95 14.16 10.15 -12.51
C ASP A 95 15.33 11.12 -12.72
N TYR A 96 15.56 11.53 -13.97
CA TYR A 96 16.56 12.54 -14.29
C TYR A 96 16.09 13.98 -14.01
N LEU A 97 14.85 14.32 -14.39
CA LEU A 97 14.34 15.69 -14.31
C LEU A 97 13.89 16.10 -12.91
N VAL A 98 13.29 15.18 -12.15
CA VAL A 98 12.74 15.48 -10.82
C VAL A 98 13.79 16.02 -9.86
N PRO A 99 14.96 15.39 -9.66
CA PRO A 99 15.95 15.92 -8.72
C PRO A 99 16.54 17.27 -9.16
N ILE A 100 16.45 17.61 -10.44
CA ILE A 100 16.95 18.88 -10.98
C ILE A 100 15.90 19.99 -10.89
N LEU A 101 14.65 19.64 -11.20
CA LEU A 101 13.55 20.62 -11.28
C LEU A 101 12.87 20.87 -9.94
N ALA A 102 12.76 19.86 -9.09
CA ALA A 102 12.08 19.97 -7.81
C ALA A 102 12.66 21.11 -6.94
N PRO A 103 13.97 21.20 -6.69
CA PRO A 103 14.53 22.31 -5.91
C PRO A 103 14.40 23.67 -6.60
N ARG A 104 14.29 23.72 -7.94
CA ARG A 104 14.09 24.99 -8.68
C ARG A 104 12.64 25.48 -8.63
N ILE A 105 11.67 24.57 -8.67
CA ILE A 105 10.24 24.90 -8.71
C ILE A 105 9.71 25.17 -7.30
N PHE A 106 10.13 24.36 -6.32
CA PHE A 106 9.64 24.45 -4.95
C PHE A 106 10.50 25.32 -4.04
N GLY A 107 11.62 25.87 -4.56
CA GLY A 107 12.57 26.70 -3.84
C GLY A 107 13.49 25.87 -2.94
N SER A 108 14.77 26.24 -2.90
CA SER A 108 15.78 25.59 -2.05
C SER A 108 15.67 25.99 -0.57
N ASN A 109 14.47 26.26 -0.08
CA ASN A 109 14.26 26.55 1.33
C ASN A 109 14.52 25.30 2.14
N LYS A 110 15.35 25.43 3.17
CA LYS A 110 15.60 24.37 4.15
C LYS A 110 14.26 23.80 4.59
N TRP A 111 14.11 22.50 4.48
CA TRP A 111 12.91 21.80 4.92
C TRP A 111 12.56 22.20 6.34
N THR A 112 11.32 22.53 6.59
CA THR A 112 10.82 22.72 7.95
C THR A 112 10.86 21.40 8.69
N THR A 113 11.05 21.45 10.01
CA THR A 113 11.07 20.25 10.87
C THR A 113 9.83 19.38 10.65
N GLU A 114 8.69 20.02 10.40
CA GLU A 114 7.44 19.33 10.09
C GLU A 114 7.50 18.56 8.76
N GLN A 115 8.07 19.14 7.73
CA GLN A 115 8.25 18.49 6.42
C GLN A 115 9.20 17.30 6.51
N GLN A 116 10.27 17.44 7.27
CA GLN A 116 11.24 16.37 7.49
C GLN A 116 10.61 15.20 8.27
N GLN A 117 9.82 15.51 9.29
CA GLN A 117 9.09 14.50 10.05
C GLN A 117 8.05 13.76 9.17
N ARG A 118 7.34 14.49 8.33
CA ARG A 118 6.40 13.90 7.35
C ARG A 118 7.09 13.00 6.34
N PHE A 119 8.21 13.42 5.83
CA PHE A 119 9.01 12.61 4.90
C PHE A 119 9.49 11.32 5.57
N HIS A 120 9.99 11.40 6.79
CA HIS A 120 10.35 10.23 7.61
C HIS A 120 9.16 9.28 7.82
N GLU A 121 7.98 9.82 8.12
CA GLU A 121 6.75 9.03 8.27
C GLU A 121 6.39 8.29 6.98
N ILE A 122 6.47 8.95 5.82
CA ILE A 122 6.21 8.36 4.51
C ILE A 122 7.19 7.22 4.24
N CYS A 123 8.49 7.43 4.43
CA CYS A 123 9.52 6.41 4.23
C CYS A 123 9.33 5.22 5.17
N SER A 124 9.03 5.46 6.44
CA SER A 124 8.71 4.41 7.43
C SER A 124 7.49 3.59 7.01
N ASN A 125 6.43 4.23 6.51
CA ASN A 125 5.23 3.55 6.04
C ASN A 125 5.49 2.72 4.77
N LEU A 126 6.34 3.20 3.87
CA LEU A 126 6.78 2.44 2.69
C LEU A 126 7.55 1.18 3.08
N VAL A 127 8.51 1.29 4.00
CA VAL A 127 9.27 0.13 4.51
C VAL A 127 8.34 -0.87 5.20
N LYS A 128 7.42 -0.40 6.04
CA LYS A 128 6.41 -1.25 6.70
C LYS A 128 5.52 -1.97 5.69
N THR A 129 5.08 -1.26 4.64
CA THR A 129 4.25 -1.84 3.57
C THR A 129 5.01 -2.88 2.78
N ARG A 130 6.27 -2.59 2.41
CA ARG A 130 7.16 -3.55 1.75
C ARG A 130 7.36 -4.82 2.59
N ARG A 131 7.63 -4.67 3.90
CA ARG A 131 7.76 -5.82 4.82
C ARG A 131 6.47 -6.62 4.93
N ARG A 132 5.30 -5.96 4.98
CA ARG A 132 3.99 -6.64 4.97
C ARG A 132 3.78 -7.43 3.69
N ALA A 133 4.09 -6.83 2.54
CA ALA A 133 3.96 -7.50 1.24
C ALA A 133 4.87 -8.72 1.14
N VAL A 134 6.13 -8.61 1.55
CA VAL A 134 7.07 -9.72 1.60
C VAL A 134 6.62 -10.80 2.60
N GLY A 135 6.10 -10.39 3.76
CA GLY A 135 5.55 -11.31 4.77
C GLY A 135 4.33 -12.08 4.24
N TRP A 136 3.43 -11.39 3.54
CA TRP A 136 2.27 -12.01 2.90
C TRP A 136 2.68 -12.98 1.79
N TRP A 137 3.67 -12.58 0.97
CA TRP A 137 4.25 -13.45 -0.06
C TRP A 137 4.86 -14.73 0.54
N LYS A 138 5.66 -14.58 1.60
CA LYS A 138 6.22 -15.74 2.32
C LYS A 138 5.13 -16.66 2.88
N ARG A 139 4.05 -16.11 3.45
CA ARG A 139 2.91 -16.91 3.94
C ARG A 139 2.25 -17.72 2.83
N LEU A 140 2.14 -17.18 1.61
CA LEU A 140 1.62 -17.93 0.47
C LEU A 140 2.49 -19.15 0.14
N PHE A 141 3.82 -18.99 0.19
CA PHE A 141 4.73 -20.13 -0.03
C PHE A 141 4.66 -21.16 1.10
N THR A 142 4.58 -20.74 2.35
CA THR A 142 4.40 -21.65 3.50
C THR A 142 3.08 -22.45 3.41
N LEU A 143 2.00 -21.78 2.97
CA LEU A 143 0.72 -22.46 2.73
C LEU A 143 0.82 -23.54 1.64
N LYS A 144 1.67 -23.34 0.64
CA LYS A 144 1.94 -24.35 -0.39
C LYS A 144 2.58 -25.60 0.19
N GLU A 145 3.48 -25.44 1.18
CA GLU A 145 4.19 -26.55 1.81
C GLU A 145 3.34 -27.29 2.84
N GLU A 146 2.60 -26.55 3.67
CA GLU A 146 1.80 -27.12 4.75
C GLU A 146 0.51 -27.81 4.24
N LYS A 147 -0.20 -27.19 3.30
CA LYS A 147 -1.52 -27.62 2.81
C LYS A 147 -1.64 -27.45 1.29
N PRO A 148 -0.97 -28.29 0.49
CA PRO A 148 -0.95 -28.14 -0.96
C PRO A 148 -2.33 -28.16 -1.61
N LYS A 149 -3.26 -28.99 -1.11
CA LYS A 149 -4.64 -29.07 -1.65
C LYS A 149 -5.42 -27.78 -1.45
N MET A 150 -5.32 -27.16 -0.27
CA MET A 150 -5.97 -25.88 0.02
C MET A 150 -5.38 -24.73 -0.80
N TYR A 151 -4.05 -24.73 -0.97
CA TYR A 151 -3.36 -23.76 -1.81
C TYR A 151 -3.82 -23.85 -3.27
N PHE A 152 -3.84 -25.06 -3.85
CA PHE A 152 -4.29 -25.28 -5.23
C PHE A 152 -5.75 -24.84 -5.44
N MET A 153 -6.65 -25.22 -4.55
CA MET A 153 -8.07 -24.82 -4.63
C MET A 153 -8.22 -23.30 -4.57
N THR A 154 -7.53 -22.65 -3.64
CA THR A 154 -7.58 -21.17 -3.51
C THR A 154 -7.00 -20.48 -4.75
N MET A 155 -5.90 -20.99 -5.29
CA MET A 155 -5.29 -20.42 -6.51
C MET A 155 -6.19 -20.61 -7.73
N ILE A 156 -6.78 -21.78 -7.93
CA ILE A 156 -7.69 -22.04 -9.04
C ILE A 156 -8.93 -21.15 -8.96
N VAL A 157 -9.56 -21.06 -7.78
CA VAL A 157 -10.74 -20.20 -7.57
C VAL A 157 -10.41 -18.73 -7.78
N SER A 158 -9.26 -18.26 -7.28
CA SER A 158 -8.79 -16.87 -7.45
C SER A 158 -8.53 -16.56 -8.92
N LEU A 159 -7.82 -17.45 -9.63
CA LEU A 159 -7.53 -17.26 -11.05
C LEU A 159 -8.79 -17.34 -11.92
N ALA A 160 -9.71 -18.24 -11.61
CA ALA A 160 -10.99 -18.33 -12.29
C ALA A 160 -11.84 -17.08 -12.09
N ALA A 161 -11.86 -16.52 -10.87
CA ALA A 161 -12.54 -15.26 -10.57
C ALA A 161 -11.93 -14.09 -11.35
N VAL A 162 -10.59 -13.98 -11.39
CA VAL A 162 -9.89 -12.94 -12.17
C VAL A 162 -10.14 -13.09 -13.66
N ALA A 163 -10.11 -14.31 -14.19
CA ALA A 163 -10.39 -14.58 -15.59
C ALA A 163 -11.84 -14.21 -15.97
N TRP A 164 -12.80 -14.57 -15.09
CA TRP A 164 -14.20 -14.22 -15.28
C TRP A 164 -14.43 -12.72 -15.30
N VAL A 165 -13.85 -11.97 -14.36
CA VAL A 165 -13.92 -10.49 -14.33
C VAL A 165 -13.26 -9.89 -15.57
N GLY A 166 -12.10 -10.43 -15.99
CA GLY A 166 -11.39 -9.97 -17.17
C GLY A 166 -12.17 -10.17 -18.48
N GLN A 167 -13.06 -11.17 -18.54
CA GLN A 167 -13.94 -11.38 -19.69
C GLN A 167 -15.16 -10.45 -19.70
N GLN A 168 -15.66 -10.05 -18.53
CA GLN A 168 -16.85 -9.20 -18.42
C GLN A 168 -16.57 -7.72 -18.67
N VAL A 169 -15.37 -7.27 -18.41
CA VAL A 169 -15.02 -5.84 -18.43
C VAL A 169 -13.90 -5.59 -19.44
N HIS A 170 -14.06 -4.55 -20.27
CA HIS A 170 -13.01 -4.12 -21.18
C HIS A 170 -11.71 -3.88 -20.39
N ASN A 171 -10.62 -4.49 -20.82
CA ASN A 171 -9.35 -4.54 -20.08
C ASN A 171 -8.84 -3.15 -19.64
N LEU A 172 -9.04 -2.15 -20.50
CA LEU A 172 -8.68 -0.76 -20.24
C LEU A 172 -9.51 -0.14 -19.09
N LEU A 173 -10.81 -0.40 -19.06
CA LEU A 173 -11.72 0.07 -18.03
C LEU A 173 -11.42 -0.62 -16.69
N LEU A 174 -11.09 -1.91 -16.70
CA LEU A 174 -10.67 -2.64 -15.50
C LEU A 174 -9.40 -2.04 -14.89
N THR A 175 -8.39 -1.77 -15.73
CA THR A 175 -7.15 -1.14 -15.28
C THR A 175 -7.40 0.26 -14.73
N TYR A 176 -8.26 1.04 -15.38
CA TYR A 176 -8.70 2.36 -14.88
C TYR A 176 -9.31 2.28 -13.48
N LEU A 177 -10.24 1.34 -13.27
CA LEU A 177 -10.90 1.16 -11.97
C LEU A 177 -9.90 0.76 -10.87
N ILE A 178 -8.97 -0.15 -11.17
CA ILE A 178 -7.94 -0.59 -10.22
C ILE A 178 -7.01 0.59 -9.87
N VAL A 179 -6.47 1.29 -10.85
CA VAL A 179 -5.56 2.42 -10.63
C VAL A 179 -6.26 3.54 -9.86
N THR A 180 -7.47 3.89 -10.24
CA THR A 180 -8.26 4.92 -9.54
C THR A 180 -8.54 4.52 -8.09
N SER A 181 -8.93 3.27 -7.85
CA SER A 181 -9.16 2.74 -6.50
C SER A 181 -7.89 2.79 -5.66
N LEU A 182 -6.74 2.38 -6.20
CA LEU A 182 -5.45 2.42 -5.50
C LEU A 182 -5.03 3.85 -5.13
N LEU A 183 -5.24 4.81 -6.03
CA LEU A 183 -4.92 6.22 -5.79
C LEU A 183 -5.84 6.87 -4.75
N LEU A 184 -7.11 6.46 -4.70
CA LEU A 184 -8.08 6.97 -3.74
C LEU A 184 -7.97 6.31 -2.35
N LEU A 185 -7.41 5.09 -2.27
CA LEU A 185 -7.25 4.33 -1.02
C LEU A 185 -6.61 5.12 0.13
N PRO A 186 -5.48 5.84 -0.06
CA PRO A 186 -4.86 6.60 1.03
C PRO A 186 -5.80 7.65 1.63
N GLY A 187 -6.50 8.40 0.77
CA GLY A 187 -7.49 9.40 1.21
C GLY A 187 -8.70 8.76 1.91
N LEU A 188 -9.25 7.69 1.38
CA LEU A 188 -10.35 6.94 1.99
C LEU A 188 -9.96 6.37 3.37
N ASN A 189 -8.72 5.91 3.51
CA ASN A 189 -8.21 5.42 4.80
C ASN A 189 -8.05 6.55 5.81
N GLN A 190 -7.55 7.71 5.38
CA GLN A 190 -7.38 8.89 6.23
C GLN A 190 -8.72 9.39 6.80
N HIS A 191 -9.77 9.41 5.97
CA HIS A 191 -11.10 9.82 6.39
C HIS A 191 -11.91 8.73 7.13
N GLY A 192 -11.29 7.59 7.43
CA GLY A 192 -11.92 6.49 8.18
C GLY A 192 -13.08 5.81 7.45
N ILE A 193 -13.27 6.09 6.17
CA ILE A 193 -14.36 5.54 5.34
C ILE A 193 -14.18 4.03 5.22
N ILE A 194 -12.96 3.56 4.99
CA ILE A 194 -12.63 2.13 4.90
C ILE A 194 -12.98 1.41 6.20
N SER A 195 -12.61 1.98 7.35
CA SER A 195 -12.93 1.44 8.68
C SER A 195 -14.43 1.30 8.90
N LYS A 196 -15.21 2.27 8.41
CA LYS A 196 -16.68 2.26 8.49
C LYS A 196 -17.30 1.14 7.65
N TYR A 197 -16.82 0.94 6.41
CA TYR A 197 -17.31 -0.14 5.53
C TYR A 197 -16.87 -1.52 6.02
N ILE A 198 -15.63 -1.67 6.50
CA ILE A 198 -15.17 -2.93 7.12
C ILE A 198 -16.00 -3.25 8.37
N GLY A 199 -16.33 -2.26 9.19
CA GLY A 199 -17.19 -2.42 10.36
C GLY A 199 -18.60 -2.90 9.99
N MET A 200 -19.20 -2.34 8.92
CA MET A 200 -20.47 -2.80 8.39
C MET A 200 -20.39 -4.24 7.86
N ALA A 201 -19.40 -4.53 7.03
CA ALA A 201 -19.18 -5.88 6.49
C ALA A 201 -19.00 -6.93 7.59
N LYS A 202 -18.20 -6.63 8.63
CA LYS A 202 -18.05 -7.52 9.79
C LYS A 202 -19.37 -7.74 10.52
N ARG A 203 -20.21 -6.72 10.67
CA ARG A 203 -21.53 -6.86 11.30
C ARG A 203 -22.45 -7.78 10.49
N GLU A 204 -22.44 -7.64 9.17
CA GLU A 204 -23.25 -8.52 8.29
C GLU A 204 -22.75 -9.97 8.30
N ILE A 205 -21.45 -10.17 8.22
CA ILE A 205 -20.84 -11.51 8.33
C ILE A 205 -21.17 -12.16 9.67
N ASN A 206 -21.07 -11.41 10.76
CA ASN A 206 -21.39 -11.93 12.10
C ASN A 206 -22.90 -12.25 12.24
N LYS A 207 -23.78 -11.49 11.60
CA LYS A 207 -25.23 -11.81 11.55
C LYS A 207 -25.49 -13.11 10.79
N LEU A 208 -24.83 -13.29 9.64
CA LEU A 208 -24.96 -14.49 8.82
C LEU A 208 -24.41 -15.73 9.55
N LEU A 209 -23.28 -15.59 10.26
CA LEU A 209 -22.72 -16.68 11.07
C LEU A 209 -23.64 -17.09 12.20
N LYS A 210 -24.20 -16.12 12.94
CA LYS A 210 -25.19 -16.38 14.00
C LYS A 210 -26.50 -17.01 13.48
N GLN A 211 -26.95 -16.63 12.26
CA GLN A 211 -28.10 -17.26 11.64
C GLN A 211 -27.80 -18.72 11.24
N LYS A 212 -26.57 -19.02 10.83
CA LYS A 212 -26.15 -20.36 10.46
C LYS A 212 -26.01 -21.29 11.67
N GLU A 213 -25.51 -20.77 12.80
CA GLU A 213 -25.49 -21.50 14.09
C GLU A 213 -26.89 -21.86 14.57
N LYS A 214 -27.84 -20.89 14.52
CA LYS A 214 -29.24 -21.09 14.92
C LYS A 214 -30.03 -22.06 14.05
N LYS A 215 -29.54 -22.37 12.84
CA LYS A 215 -30.20 -23.31 11.91
C LYS A 215 -29.64 -24.71 12.02
N ASN A 216 -28.54 -24.89 12.74
CA ASN A 216 -27.89 -26.15 12.97
C ASN A 216 -28.13 -26.71 14.39
N GLU A 217 -28.85 -26.02 15.26
CA GLU A 217 -29.47 -26.47 16.48
C GLU A 217 -30.95 -26.89 16.20
#